data_2e6eae4458d892d92ac5fa0b426457a8
#
_entry.id   2e6eae4458d892d92ac5fa0b426457a8
#
_cell.length_a   1.000
_cell.length_b   1.000
_cell.length_c   1.000
_cell.angle_alpha   90.00
_cell.angle_beta   90.00
_cell.angle_gamma   90.00
#
_symmetry.space_group_name_H-M   'P 1'
#
loop_
_entity.id
_entity.type
_entity.pdbx_description
1 polymer ?
#
loop_
_entity_poly.entity_id
_entity_poly.type
_entity_poly.pdbx_seq_one_letter_code
_entity_poly.pdbx_strand_id
1 'polypeptide(L)'
;MKDIKITKNHPIKKRYILGPLGRIFLKMINWDIIGNLPDKKRIIIASAPHSSSFDSIYAFFVCLASDLKFYFLGSISMFTRIVIPIPFKKNPDKLGIPHPFGLVQKKILLNFGGIPVWRTKSTGVTQQVIDQLKTKDKFILYLTVEGLMHTNKTIKSGFYYIGKELDATIVPTKIDYKNRRFELMEEYLLTGSVENDKNALM
;
A
#
# COMPACT_ATOMS: atom_id res chain seq x y z
N MET A 1 9.66 19.11 2.90
CA MET A 1 9.55 17.63 2.86
C MET A 1 10.82 17.07 3.50
N LYS A 2 10.72 16.44 4.68
CA LYS A 2 11.87 15.70 5.24
C LYS A 2 12.03 14.42 4.42
N ASP A 3 13.22 14.17 3.90
CA ASP A 3 13.48 12.94 3.16
C ASP A 3 13.43 11.74 4.13
N ILE A 4 12.72 10.68 3.73
CA ILE A 4 12.73 9.41 4.47
C ILE A 4 14.17 8.89 4.51
N LYS A 5 14.68 8.59 5.70
CA LYS A 5 16.02 8.00 5.84
C LYS A 5 16.05 6.62 5.19
N ILE A 6 16.79 6.49 4.09
CA ILE A 6 16.97 5.24 3.36
C ILE A 6 18.20 4.52 3.91
N THR A 7 18.05 3.23 4.20
CA THR A 7 19.14 2.36 4.69
C THR A 7 19.42 1.24 3.68
N LYS A 8 20.53 0.52 3.89
CA LYS A 8 20.90 -0.66 3.07
C LYS A 8 19.88 -1.80 3.14
N ASN A 9 19.04 -1.85 4.18
CA ASN A 9 18.02 -2.87 4.36
C ASN A 9 16.76 -2.58 3.56
N HIS A 10 16.54 -1.35 3.12
CA HIS A 10 15.37 -1.00 2.34
C HIS A 10 15.48 -1.45 0.87
N PRO A 11 14.36 -1.76 0.21
CA PRO A 11 14.31 -2.09 -1.22
C PRO A 11 14.42 -0.81 -2.06
N ILE A 12 15.63 -0.41 -2.42
CA ILE A 12 15.89 0.82 -3.18
C ILE A 12 15.48 0.63 -4.63
N LYS A 13 14.78 1.62 -5.18
CA LYS A 13 14.44 1.75 -6.59
C LYS A 13 14.55 3.21 -7.03
N LYS A 14 15.77 3.62 -7.44
CA LYS A 14 15.98 4.98 -7.97
C LYS A 14 15.11 5.25 -9.18
N ARG A 15 14.48 6.42 -9.20
CA ARG A 15 13.60 6.89 -10.27
C ARG A 15 14.05 8.27 -10.73
N TYR A 16 14.97 8.29 -11.70
CA TYR A 16 15.64 9.53 -12.14
C TYR A 16 14.69 10.62 -12.68
N ILE A 17 13.56 10.23 -13.26
CA ILE A 17 12.55 11.17 -13.78
C ILE A 17 11.33 11.24 -12.85
N LEU A 18 10.75 10.08 -12.53
CA LEU A 18 9.51 10.03 -11.75
C LEU A 18 9.70 10.41 -10.28
N GLY A 19 10.88 10.20 -9.70
CA GLY A 19 11.21 10.61 -8.34
C GLY A 19 11.15 12.14 -8.17
N PRO A 20 11.92 12.92 -8.96
CA PRO A 20 11.80 14.37 -8.97
C PRO A 20 10.38 14.89 -9.21
N LEU A 21 9.64 14.30 -10.18
CA LEU A 21 8.25 14.67 -10.43
C LEU A 21 7.35 14.41 -9.22
N GLY A 22 7.54 13.28 -8.53
CA GLY A 22 6.81 12.98 -7.28
C GLY A 22 7.09 14.01 -6.20
N ARG A 23 8.34 14.41 -6.01
CA ARG A 23 8.73 15.46 -5.05
C ARG A 23 8.14 16.82 -5.41
N ILE A 24 8.18 17.21 -6.69
CA ILE A 24 7.58 18.46 -7.17
C ILE A 24 6.07 18.44 -6.90
N PHE A 25 5.39 17.35 -7.24
CA PHE A 25 3.95 17.22 -7.00
C PHE A 25 3.60 17.38 -5.52
N LEU A 26 4.26 16.65 -4.62
CA LEU A 26 4.02 16.76 -3.17
C LEU A 26 4.27 18.18 -2.66
N LYS A 27 5.32 18.84 -3.16
CA LYS A 27 5.59 20.25 -2.84
C LYS A 27 4.49 21.19 -3.33
N MET A 28 4.00 20.99 -4.56
CA MET A 28 2.92 21.81 -5.13
C MET A 28 1.62 21.72 -4.34
N ILE A 29 1.26 20.54 -3.85
CA ILE A 29 0.07 20.32 -3.02
C ILE A 29 0.31 20.62 -1.54
N ASN A 30 1.53 21.02 -1.18
CA ASN A 30 1.98 21.30 0.19
C ASN A 30 1.76 20.12 1.14
N TRP A 31 2.20 18.92 0.73
CA TRP A 31 2.16 17.71 1.53
C TRP A 31 3.54 17.33 2.03
N ASP A 32 3.61 17.02 3.34
CA ASP A 32 4.82 16.57 4.00
C ASP A 32 4.79 15.09 4.35
N ILE A 33 5.99 14.51 4.44
CA ILE A 33 6.19 13.16 5.00
C ILE A 33 6.89 13.34 6.34
N ILE A 34 6.31 12.79 7.41
CA ILE A 34 6.83 12.88 8.77
C ILE A 34 7.12 11.47 9.28
N GLY A 35 8.19 11.34 10.07
CA GLY A 35 8.65 10.06 10.58
C GLY A 35 9.67 9.39 9.66
N ASN A 36 10.13 8.22 10.04
CA ASN A 36 11.09 7.41 9.30
C ASN A 36 10.67 5.95 9.27
N LEU A 37 11.13 5.24 8.26
CA LEU A 37 11.01 3.79 8.23
C LEU A 37 12.08 3.15 9.14
N PRO A 38 11.76 2.08 9.88
CA PRO A 38 12.74 1.32 10.66
C PRO A 38 13.77 0.65 9.73
N ASP A 39 14.99 0.44 10.25
CA ASP A 39 16.05 -0.23 9.49
C ASP A 39 15.80 -1.75 9.40
N LYS A 40 14.75 -2.13 8.71
CA LYS A 40 14.29 -3.51 8.54
C LYS A 40 14.14 -3.87 7.06
N LYS A 41 14.33 -5.15 6.73
CA LYS A 41 14.21 -5.64 5.35
C LYS A 41 12.76 -5.78 4.90
N ARG A 42 11.86 -6.14 5.80
CA ARG A 42 10.46 -6.45 5.52
C ARG A 42 9.57 -5.56 6.36
N ILE A 43 8.86 -4.68 5.70
CA ILE A 43 8.04 -3.64 6.34
C ILE A 43 6.64 -3.68 5.77
N ILE A 44 5.64 -3.60 6.64
CA ILE A 44 4.25 -3.36 6.28
C ILE A 44 3.85 -1.99 6.80
N ILE A 45 3.57 -1.08 5.89
CA ILE A 45 2.96 0.22 6.20
C ILE A 45 1.46 0.00 6.31
N ALA A 46 0.95 0.09 7.53
CA ALA A 46 -0.45 -0.13 7.87
C ALA A 46 -1.16 1.22 8.02
N SER A 47 -1.87 1.65 6.99
CA SER A 47 -2.52 2.96 6.97
C SER A 47 -3.97 2.90 7.44
N ALA A 48 -4.32 3.76 8.40
CA ALA A 48 -5.67 4.06 8.89
C ALA A 48 -5.76 5.55 9.30
N PRO A 49 -6.93 6.19 9.23
CA PRO A 49 -8.14 5.76 8.52
C PRO A 49 -8.02 5.89 7.00
N HIS A 50 -8.77 5.08 6.24
CA HIS A 50 -8.89 5.19 4.79
C HIS A 50 -10.17 5.97 4.45
N SER A 51 -10.05 7.29 4.40
CA SER A 51 -11.19 8.19 4.31
C SER A 51 -11.51 8.66 2.90
N SER A 52 -10.57 8.50 1.95
CA SER A 52 -10.72 9.05 0.60
C SER A 52 -10.07 8.17 -0.47
N SER A 53 -10.64 8.18 -1.67
CA SER A 53 -10.00 7.60 -2.87
C SER A 53 -8.65 8.25 -3.19
N PHE A 54 -8.43 9.48 -2.72
CA PHE A 54 -7.18 10.20 -2.92
C PHE A 54 -6.03 9.65 -2.07
N ASP A 55 -6.30 8.89 -0.99
CA ASP A 55 -5.28 8.27 -0.16
C ASP A 55 -4.29 7.44 -0.97
N SER A 56 -4.81 6.66 -1.91
CA SER A 56 -3.98 5.84 -2.81
C SER A 56 -3.13 6.69 -3.76
N ILE A 57 -3.64 7.86 -4.18
CA ILE A 57 -2.92 8.79 -5.05
C ILE A 57 -1.79 9.45 -4.26
N TYR A 58 -2.05 9.94 -3.06
CA TYR A 58 -1.02 10.53 -2.21
C TYR A 58 0.06 9.50 -1.85
N ALA A 59 -0.33 8.30 -1.41
CA ALA A 59 0.60 7.21 -1.13
C ALA A 59 1.46 6.86 -2.36
N PHE A 60 0.88 6.85 -3.55
CA PHE A 60 1.61 6.62 -4.80
C PHE A 60 2.69 7.69 -5.04
N PHE A 61 2.36 8.98 -4.88
CA PHE A 61 3.35 10.05 -5.04
C PHE A 61 4.42 10.02 -3.95
N VAL A 62 4.08 9.66 -2.70
CA VAL A 62 5.05 9.41 -1.63
C VAL A 62 6.01 8.28 -2.03
N CYS A 63 5.50 7.19 -2.58
CA CYS A 63 6.30 6.08 -3.08
C CYS A 63 7.23 6.50 -4.24
N LEU A 64 6.75 7.35 -5.15
CA LEU A 64 7.60 7.86 -6.23
C LEU A 64 8.71 8.75 -5.69
N ALA A 65 8.38 9.66 -4.79
CA ALA A 65 9.30 10.65 -4.23
C ALA A 65 10.42 10.05 -3.38
N SER A 66 10.15 8.91 -2.73
CA SER A 66 11.08 8.28 -1.77
C SER A 66 12.18 7.42 -2.38
N ASP A 67 12.20 7.19 -3.69
CA ASP A 67 13.14 6.27 -4.35
C ASP A 67 13.19 4.84 -3.76
N LEU A 68 12.10 4.41 -3.13
CA LEU A 68 11.91 3.06 -2.59
C LEU A 68 10.97 2.24 -3.45
N LYS A 69 11.16 0.93 -3.46
CA LYS A 69 10.24 0.00 -4.10
C LYS A 69 9.16 -0.40 -3.10
N PHE A 70 7.97 0.15 -3.30
CA PHE A 70 6.78 -0.25 -2.56
C PHE A 70 6.01 -1.34 -3.31
N TYR A 71 5.31 -2.16 -2.54
CA TYR A 71 4.28 -3.07 -3.03
C TYR A 71 2.93 -2.59 -2.52
N PHE A 72 1.88 -2.74 -3.32
CA PHE A 72 0.50 -2.40 -2.94
C PHE A 72 -0.47 -3.39 -3.55
N LEU A 73 -1.62 -3.58 -2.92
CA LEU A 73 -2.64 -4.49 -3.41
C LEU A 73 -3.56 -3.80 -4.39
N GLY A 74 -3.88 -4.48 -5.48
CA GLY A 74 -4.90 -4.04 -6.42
C GLY A 74 -5.79 -5.19 -6.85
N SER A 75 -7.10 -4.94 -6.97
CA SER A 75 -7.98 -5.93 -7.59
C SER A 75 -7.49 -6.27 -8.99
N ILE A 76 -7.60 -7.53 -9.42
CA ILE A 76 -7.18 -7.96 -10.77
C ILE A 76 -7.79 -7.09 -11.88
N SER A 77 -8.98 -6.54 -11.67
CA SER A 77 -9.62 -5.62 -12.60
C SER A 77 -8.83 -4.33 -12.83
N MET A 78 -8.12 -3.81 -11.82
CA MET A 78 -7.28 -2.62 -11.98
C MET A 78 -6.10 -2.83 -12.93
N PHE A 79 -5.69 -4.07 -13.16
CA PHE A 79 -4.55 -4.39 -14.00
C PHE A 79 -4.91 -4.58 -15.48
N THR A 80 -6.20 -4.73 -15.79
CA THR A 80 -6.63 -5.08 -17.15
C THR A 80 -7.80 -4.24 -17.66
N ARG A 81 -8.36 -3.37 -16.82
CA ARG A 81 -9.59 -2.63 -17.11
C ARG A 81 -9.45 -1.18 -16.67
N ILE A 82 -10.14 -0.27 -17.35
CA ILE A 82 -10.36 1.08 -16.83
C ILE A 82 -11.45 0.97 -15.76
N VAL A 83 -11.07 1.18 -14.51
CA VAL A 83 -12.01 1.13 -13.39
C VAL A 83 -12.87 2.39 -13.41
N ILE A 84 -14.10 2.21 -13.88
CA ILE A 84 -15.14 3.24 -13.77
C ILE A 84 -15.98 2.84 -12.55
N PRO A 85 -16.30 3.76 -11.64
CA PRO A 85 -17.17 3.48 -10.51
C PRO A 85 -18.62 3.28 -11.00
N ILE A 86 -18.89 2.10 -11.54
CA ILE A 86 -20.23 1.70 -11.95
C ILE A 86 -20.82 0.88 -10.81
N PRO A 87 -21.88 1.34 -10.14
CA PRO A 87 -22.43 0.70 -8.94
C PRO A 87 -23.08 -0.66 -9.17
N PHE A 88 -23.18 -1.14 -10.42
CA PHE A 88 -24.04 -2.27 -10.79
C PHE A 88 -23.34 -3.62 -11.00
N LYS A 89 -22.02 -3.76 -10.81
CA LYS A 89 -21.37 -5.06 -11.00
C LYS A 89 -21.19 -5.82 -9.70
N LYS A 90 -21.89 -6.94 -9.57
CA LYS A 90 -21.79 -7.85 -8.42
C LYS A 90 -20.42 -8.52 -8.25
N ASN A 91 -19.57 -8.59 -9.27
CA ASN A 91 -18.27 -9.24 -9.20
C ASN A 91 -17.12 -8.22 -9.09
N PRO A 92 -16.44 -8.11 -7.93
CA PRO A 92 -15.36 -7.15 -7.71
C PRO A 92 -14.12 -7.40 -8.59
N ASP A 93 -13.94 -8.61 -9.11
CA ASP A 93 -12.82 -8.95 -9.99
C ASP A 93 -13.07 -8.61 -11.46
N LYS A 94 -14.27 -8.14 -11.80
CA LYS A 94 -14.68 -7.74 -13.16
C LYS A 94 -15.14 -6.27 -13.25
N LEU A 95 -14.73 -5.43 -12.30
CA LEU A 95 -15.07 -4.00 -12.33
C LEU A 95 -14.43 -3.29 -13.52
N GLY A 96 -15.15 -2.33 -14.11
CA GLY A 96 -14.66 -1.48 -15.19
C GLY A 96 -14.83 -2.11 -16.60
N ILE A 97 -14.30 -1.38 -17.59
CA ILE A 97 -14.42 -1.72 -19.01
C ILE A 97 -13.08 -2.26 -19.51
N PRO A 98 -13.04 -3.42 -20.19
CA PRO A 98 -11.82 -3.89 -20.85
C PRO A 98 -11.39 -2.89 -21.92
N HIS A 99 -10.09 -2.70 -22.09
CA HIS A 99 -9.55 -1.83 -23.13
C HIS A 99 -8.32 -2.48 -23.81
N PRO A 100 -7.99 -2.09 -25.05
CA PRO A 100 -6.92 -2.75 -25.83
C PRO A 100 -5.53 -2.63 -25.18
N PHE A 101 -5.30 -1.57 -24.38
CA PHE A 101 -4.03 -1.35 -23.69
C PHE A 101 -3.94 -2.02 -22.31
N GLY A 102 -4.86 -2.92 -21.94
CA GLY A 102 -4.89 -3.58 -20.65
C GLY A 102 -3.60 -4.33 -20.29
N LEU A 103 -2.91 -4.92 -21.29
CA LEU A 103 -1.62 -5.58 -21.07
C LEU A 103 -0.51 -4.58 -20.71
N VAL A 104 -0.50 -3.41 -21.38
CA VAL A 104 0.45 -2.33 -21.06
C VAL A 104 0.20 -1.78 -19.66
N GLN A 105 -1.06 -1.50 -19.31
CA GLN A 105 -1.47 -1.08 -17.97
C GLN A 105 -1.02 -2.08 -16.91
N LYS A 106 -1.25 -3.38 -17.13
CA LYS A 106 -0.80 -4.44 -16.24
C LYS A 106 0.72 -4.37 -16.03
N LYS A 107 1.49 -4.28 -17.11
CA LYS A 107 2.96 -4.21 -17.04
C LYS A 107 3.45 -2.99 -16.26
N ILE A 108 2.82 -1.84 -16.47
CA ILE A 108 3.09 -0.60 -15.73
C ILE A 108 2.84 -0.80 -14.23
N LEU A 109 1.64 -1.24 -13.84
CA LEU A 109 1.28 -1.41 -12.44
C LEU A 109 2.16 -2.44 -11.73
N LEU A 110 2.49 -3.56 -12.38
CA LEU A 110 3.42 -4.56 -11.83
C LEU A 110 4.83 -3.95 -11.63
N ASN A 111 5.30 -3.13 -12.57
CA ASN A 111 6.59 -2.44 -12.43
C ASN A 111 6.59 -1.45 -11.24
N PHE A 112 5.46 -0.83 -10.94
CA PHE A 112 5.29 0.03 -9.77
C PHE A 112 5.12 -0.75 -8.45
N GLY A 113 5.05 -2.09 -8.52
CA GLY A 113 4.94 -2.96 -7.35
C GLY A 113 3.50 -3.35 -7.01
N GLY A 114 2.58 -3.18 -7.95
CA GLY A 114 1.21 -3.65 -7.77
C GLY A 114 1.16 -5.17 -7.67
N ILE A 115 0.44 -5.67 -6.67
CA ILE A 115 0.15 -7.08 -6.44
C ILE A 115 -1.29 -7.33 -6.88
N PRO A 116 -1.52 -8.02 -8.02
CA PRO A 116 -2.86 -8.35 -8.44
C PRO A 116 -3.46 -9.42 -7.53
N VAL A 117 -4.61 -9.13 -6.94
CA VAL A 117 -5.33 -10.06 -6.06
C VAL A 117 -6.74 -10.32 -6.57
N TRP A 118 -7.15 -11.57 -6.44
CA TRP A 118 -8.50 -12.02 -6.73
C TRP A 118 -9.31 -12.00 -5.44
N ARG A 119 -10.35 -11.21 -5.38
CA ARG A 119 -11.21 -11.10 -4.19
C ARG A 119 -12.18 -12.28 -4.05
N THR A 120 -12.48 -12.94 -5.16
CA THR A 120 -13.44 -14.07 -5.24
C THR A 120 -12.78 -15.43 -5.14
N LYS A 121 -11.43 -15.52 -5.10
CA LYS A 121 -10.74 -16.81 -4.97
C LYS A 121 -10.83 -17.38 -3.55
N SER A 122 -10.93 -18.70 -3.44
CA SER A 122 -10.98 -19.43 -2.19
C SER A 122 -9.71 -19.30 -1.32
N THR A 123 -8.55 -19.08 -1.97
CA THR A 123 -7.26 -18.87 -1.27
C THR A 123 -7.21 -17.60 -0.41
N GLY A 124 -8.21 -16.71 -0.55
CA GLY A 124 -8.20 -15.43 0.15
C GLY A 124 -7.10 -14.46 -0.32
N VAL A 125 -7.32 -13.18 -0.08
CA VAL A 125 -6.37 -12.11 -0.49
C VAL A 125 -5.05 -12.22 0.28
N THR A 126 -5.10 -12.50 1.58
CA THR A 126 -3.93 -12.61 2.46
C THR A 126 -2.93 -13.64 1.97
N GLN A 127 -3.41 -14.86 1.64
CA GLN A 127 -2.54 -15.92 1.14
C GLN A 127 -1.91 -15.57 -0.22
N GLN A 128 -2.69 -14.95 -1.11
CA GLN A 128 -2.17 -14.50 -2.40
C GLN A 128 -1.01 -13.49 -2.25
N VAL A 129 -1.08 -12.61 -1.25
CA VAL A 129 -0.01 -11.64 -0.95
C VAL A 129 1.22 -12.32 -0.38
N ILE A 130 1.03 -13.21 0.59
CA ILE A 130 2.11 -14.00 1.19
C ILE A 130 2.88 -14.74 0.09
N ASP A 131 2.18 -15.45 -0.79
CA ASP A 131 2.80 -16.23 -1.88
C ASP A 131 3.62 -15.37 -2.85
N GLN A 132 3.23 -14.12 -3.08
CA GLN A 132 3.97 -13.20 -3.94
C GLN A 132 5.18 -12.54 -3.26
N LEU A 133 5.13 -12.38 -1.93
CA LEU A 133 6.19 -11.69 -1.19
C LEU A 133 7.18 -12.63 -0.49
N LYS A 134 6.83 -13.89 -0.19
CA LYS A 134 7.69 -14.85 0.54
C LYS A 134 9.06 -15.07 -0.10
N THR A 135 9.18 -14.92 -1.41
CA THR A 135 10.45 -15.04 -2.14
C THR A 135 11.30 -13.78 -2.16
N LYS A 136 10.78 -12.66 -1.60
CA LYS A 136 11.49 -11.38 -1.59
C LYS A 136 12.33 -11.24 -0.32
N ASP A 137 13.62 -11.00 -0.46
CA ASP A 137 14.50 -10.71 0.69
C ASP A 137 14.08 -9.38 1.36
N LYS A 138 13.77 -8.36 0.56
CA LYS A 138 13.37 -7.04 1.03
C LYS A 138 12.07 -6.58 0.38
N PHE A 139 11.16 -6.04 1.18
CA PHE A 139 9.96 -5.40 0.66
C PHE A 139 9.39 -4.34 1.63
N ILE A 140 8.68 -3.38 1.07
CA ILE A 140 7.80 -2.47 1.78
C ILE A 140 6.42 -2.65 1.17
N LEU A 141 5.47 -3.16 1.95
CA LEU A 141 4.09 -3.38 1.55
C LEU A 141 3.21 -2.29 2.14
N TYR A 142 2.53 -1.52 1.30
CA TYR A 142 1.52 -0.56 1.72
C TYR A 142 0.15 -1.20 1.74
N LEU A 143 -0.51 -1.15 2.89
CA LEU A 143 -1.85 -1.67 3.12
C LEU A 143 -2.75 -0.62 3.77
N THR A 144 -3.98 -0.51 3.30
CA THR A 144 -5.06 0.12 4.06
C THR A 144 -5.74 -0.95 4.91
N VAL A 145 -5.63 -0.84 6.23
CA VAL A 145 -6.07 -1.91 7.14
C VAL A 145 -7.59 -2.00 7.29
N GLU A 146 -8.33 -0.98 6.91
CA GLU A 146 -9.80 -0.99 6.88
C GLU A 146 -10.37 -1.75 5.66
N GLY A 147 -9.54 -2.03 4.67
CA GLY A 147 -9.89 -2.79 3.46
C GLY A 147 -10.60 -1.96 2.40
N LEU A 148 -11.91 -1.84 2.46
CA LEU A 148 -12.71 -1.04 1.52
C LEU A 148 -13.16 0.27 2.17
N MET A 149 -13.13 1.36 1.39
CA MET A 149 -13.70 2.64 1.80
C MET A 149 -15.17 2.46 2.22
N HIS A 150 -15.58 3.16 3.25
CA HIS A 150 -16.97 3.30 3.71
C HIS A 150 -17.64 2.03 4.28
N THR A 151 -16.95 0.92 4.44
CA THR A 151 -17.52 -0.25 5.09
C THR A 151 -16.93 -0.44 6.48
N ASN A 152 -17.69 -0.11 7.51
CA ASN A 152 -17.40 -0.34 8.93
C ASN A 152 -15.93 -0.06 9.35
N LYS A 153 -15.74 0.77 10.36
CA LYS A 153 -14.44 1.14 10.98
C LYS A 153 -13.65 -0.04 11.59
N THR A 154 -13.84 -1.25 11.07
CA THR A 154 -13.20 -2.46 11.61
C THR A 154 -11.91 -2.74 10.87
N ILE A 155 -10.81 -2.78 11.59
CA ILE A 155 -9.51 -3.17 11.08
C ILE A 155 -9.53 -4.65 10.68
N LYS A 156 -9.14 -4.92 9.44
CA LYS A 156 -8.99 -6.27 8.90
C LYS A 156 -7.70 -6.91 9.40
N SER A 157 -7.73 -8.21 9.70
CA SER A 157 -6.59 -8.96 10.23
C SER A 157 -5.50 -9.30 9.19
N GLY A 158 -5.67 -8.89 7.93
CA GLY A 158 -4.73 -9.21 6.86
C GLY A 158 -3.29 -8.78 7.15
N PHE A 159 -3.08 -7.59 7.72
CA PHE A 159 -1.75 -7.09 8.09
C PHE A 159 -1.05 -8.01 9.10
N TYR A 160 -1.82 -8.54 10.08
CA TYR A 160 -1.31 -9.44 11.11
C TYR A 160 -0.79 -10.75 10.51
N TYR A 161 -1.63 -11.44 9.72
CA TYR A 161 -1.24 -12.72 9.13
C TYR A 161 -0.10 -12.59 8.14
N ILE A 162 -0.08 -11.52 7.32
CA ILE A 162 1.03 -11.24 6.40
C ILE A 162 2.30 -10.92 7.20
N GLY A 163 2.20 -10.09 8.22
CA GLY A 163 3.32 -9.69 9.08
C GLY A 163 3.94 -10.89 9.80
N LYS A 164 3.11 -11.72 10.41
CA LYS A 164 3.53 -12.93 11.13
C LYS A 164 4.20 -13.95 10.21
N GLU A 165 3.57 -14.26 9.06
CA GLU A 165 4.07 -15.27 8.13
C GLU A 165 5.36 -14.85 7.43
N LEU A 166 5.52 -13.56 7.15
CA LEU A 166 6.67 -13.02 6.44
C LEU A 166 7.73 -12.40 7.37
N ASP A 167 7.56 -12.48 8.69
CA ASP A 167 8.44 -11.83 9.66
C ASP A 167 8.67 -10.35 9.32
N ALA A 168 7.57 -9.61 9.13
CA ALA A 168 7.59 -8.22 8.70
C ALA A 168 7.19 -7.28 9.84
N THR A 169 7.95 -6.21 9.99
CA THR A 169 7.69 -5.15 10.96
C THR A 169 6.52 -4.28 10.50
N ILE A 170 5.59 -3.98 11.38
CA ILE A 170 4.44 -3.12 11.10
C ILE A 170 4.82 -1.66 11.40
N VAL A 171 4.52 -0.77 10.48
CA VAL A 171 4.62 0.68 10.68
C VAL A 171 3.23 1.28 10.53
N PRO A 172 2.57 1.61 11.64
CA PRO A 172 1.29 2.31 11.59
C PRO A 172 1.48 3.66 10.90
N THR A 173 0.52 4.05 10.09
CA THR A 173 0.63 5.27 9.28
C THR A 173 -0.70 5.97 9.21
N LYS A 174 -0.65 7.29 9.43
CA LYS A 174 -1.81 8.17 9.36
C LYS A 174 -1.71 9.13 8.19
N ILE A 175 -2.83 9.35 7.51
CA ILE A 175 -2.98 10.40 6.50
C ILE A 175 -3.74 11.55 7.16
N ASP A 176 -3.05 12.64 7.47
CA ASP A 176 -3.61 13.83 8.09
C ASP A 176 -3.93 14.88 7.03
N TYR A 177 -5.18 14.91 6.59
CA TYR A 177 -5.68 15.87 5.60
C TYR A 177 -5.68 17.31 6.09
N LYS A 178 -5.92 17.52 7.39
CA LYS A 178 -5.97 18.86 7.99
C LYS A 178 -4.60 19.54 7.92
N ASN A 179 -3.56 18.79 8.26
CA ASN A 179 -2.18 19.28 8.27
C ASN A 179 -1.42 18.90 6.99
N ARG A 180 -2.06 18.24 6.02
CA ARG A 180 -1.50 17.81 4.73
C ARG A 180 -0.21 17.01 4.89
N ARG A 181 -0.26 15.93 5.68
CA ARG A 181 0.93 15.14 5.96
C ARG A 181 0.65 13.66 6.03
N PHE A 182 1.66 12.91 5.65
CA PHE A 182 1.74 11.47 5.75
C PHE A 182 2.65 11.13 6.93
N GLU A 183 2.09 10.62 8.01
CA GLU A 183 2.80 10.37 9.26
C GLU A 183 3.12 8.89 9.39
N LEU A 184 4.43 8.55 9.33
CA LEU A 184 4.95 7.24 9.68
C LEU A 184 5.19 7.23 11.20
N MET A 185 4.49 6.35 11.91
CA MET A 185 4.64 6.18 13.34
C MET A 185 5.81 5.24 13.68
N GLU A 186 6.09 5.07 14.94
CA GLU A 186 7.09 4.10 15.40
C GLU A 186 6.70 2.67 15.01
N GLU A 187 7.71 1.82 14.85
CA GLU A 187 7.49 0.42 14.52
C GLU A 187 6.68 -0.29 15.61
N TYR A 188 5.74 -1.10 15.17
CA TYR A 188 4.89 -1.92 16.03
C TYR A 188 5.26 -3.39 15.88
N LEU A 189 5.58 -4.03 16.99
CA LEU A 189 5.84 -5.46 17.04
C LEU A 189 4.57 -6.22 17.35
N LEU A 190 4.26 -7.23 16.54
CA LEU A 190 3.07 -8.05 16.75
C LEU A 190 3.14 -8.79 18.10
N THR A 191 2.06 -8.69 18.87
CA THR A 191 1.97 -9.31 20.21
C THR A 191 1.65 -10.81 20.16
N GLY A 192 1.25 -11.31 19.00
CA GLY A 192 0.75 -12.66 18.81
C GLY A 192 -0.78 -12.79 18.98
N SER A 193 -1.46 -11.74 19.44
CA SER A 193 -2.91 -11.67 19.56
C SER A 193 -3.49 -10.77 18.46
N VAL A 194 -4.27 -11.35 17.56
CA VAL A 194 -4.92 -10.61 16.46
C VAL A 194 -5.76 -9.45 16.99
N GLU A 195 -6.47 -9.65 18.08
CA GLU A 195 -7.39 -8.64 18.62
C GLU A 195 -6.63 -7.47 19.25
N ASN A 196 -5.57 -7.76 20.03
CA ASN A 196 -4.73 -6.73 20.61
C ASN A 196 -4.03 -5.91 19.52
N ASP A 197 -3.52 -6.59 18.49
CA ASP A 197 -2.79 -5.95 17.41
C ASP A 197 -3.70 -5.12 16.51
N LYS A 198 -4.98 -5.50 16.34
CA LYS A 198 -5.99 -4.67 15.68
C LYS A 198 -6.32 -3.42 16.48
N ASN A 199 -6.51 -3.57 17.81
CA ASN A 199 -6.83 -2.45 18.69
C ASN A 199 -5.69 -1.42 18.76
N ALA A 200 -4.44 -1.85 18.67
CA ALA A 200 -3.28 -0.97 18.65
C ALA A 200 -3.18 -0.10 17.39
N LEU A 201 -3.88 -0.46 16.30
CA LEU A 201 -3.89 0.30 15.04
C LEU A 201 -5.15 1.19 14.89
N MET A 202 -6.06 1.18 15.87
CA MET A 202 -7.24 2.06 15.91
C MET A 202 -6.91 3.41 16.55
#